data_7cf53e0674c75779413b6a001997f90a
#
_entry.id   7cf53e0674c75779413b6a001997f90a
#
_cell.length_a   1.000
_cell.length_b   1.000
_cell.length_c   1.000
_cell.angle_alpha   90.00
_cell.angle_beta   90.00
_cell.angle_gamma   90.00
#
_symmetry.space_group_name_H-M   'P 1'
#
loop_
_entity.id
_entity.type
_entity.pdbx_description
1 polymer ?
#
loop_
_entity_poly.entity_id
_entity_poly.type
_entity_poly.pdbx_seq_one_letter_code
_entity_poly.pdbx_strand_id
1 'polypeptide(L)'
;MIVNVGSAFGSIGYPGFSGYSASKFGLRGFTEALKRELSDSAVQVLYFAPRATDTAINSDAVVAMNRELGNQSDSPALVAAALVQQIQQNQARRFIGWPEQLFVRVNAVLPGIVDKALAAKLAVIRRYAQLSQP
;
A
#
# COMPACT_ATOMS: atom_id res chain seq x y z
N MET A 1 6.45 6.84 -20.47
CA MET A 1 6.52 6.55 -19.03
C MET A 1 5.34 5.69 -18.63
N ILE A 2 5.54 4.69 -17.77
CA ILE A 2 4.50 3.84 -17.16
C ILE A 2 4.55 4.09 -15.66
N VAL A 3 3.39 4.36 -15.04
CA VAL A 3 3.28 4.56 -13.59
C VAL A 3 2.26 3.57 -13.04
N ASN A 4 2.71 2.66 -12.20
CA ASN A 4 1.84 1.69 -11.52
C ASN A 4 1.54 2.15 -10.10
N VAL A 5 0.25 2.33 -9.80
CA VAL A 5 -0.22 2.77 -8.48
C VAL A 5 -0.53 1.53 -7.64
N GLY A 6 0.39 1.21 -6.77
CA GLY A 6 0.29 0.11 -5.80
C GLY A 6 -0.39 0.51 -4.49
N SER A 7 0.14 -0.01 -3.41
CA SER A 7 -0.29 0.26 -2.03
C SER A 7 0.82 -0.16 -1.06
N ALA A 8 0.80 0.33 0.17
CA ALA A 8 1.57 -0.24 1.28
C ALA A 8 1.27 -1.74 1.46
N PHE A 9 0.01 -2.18 1.21
CA PHE A 9 -0.40 -3.59 1.22
C PHE A 9 0.11 -4.41 0.03
N GLY A 10 0.83 -3.81 -0.90
CA GLY A 10 1.68 -4.50 -1.88
C GLY A 10 3.07 -4.87 -1.34
N SER A 11 3.31 -4.62 -0.05
CA SER A 11 4.57 -4.93 0.63
C SER A 11 4.37 -5.51 2.02
N ILE A 12 3.14 -5.44 2.55
CA ILE A 12 2.71 -5.99 3.83
C ILE A 12 1.39 -6.69 3.61
N GLY A 13 1.33 -8.02 3.84
CA GLY A 13 0.08 -8.76 3.83
C GLY A 13 -0.76 -8.36 5.03
N TYR A 14 -1.93 -7.76 4.79
CA TYR A 14 -2.78 -7.25 5.87
C TYR A 14 -3.97 -8.19 6.11
N PRO A 15 -4.23 -8.62 7.35
CA PRO A 15 -5.36 -9.47 7.68
C PRO A 15 -6.69 -8.84 7.21
N GLY A 16 -7.61 -9.67 6.70
CA GLY A 16 -8.88 -9.21 6.15
C GLY A 16 -8.81 -8.68 4.71
N PHE A 17 -7.58 -8.51 4.15
CA PHE A 17 -7.35 -7.97 2.81
C PHE A 17 -6.50 -8.91 1.95
N SER A 18 -6.66 -10.24 2.09
CA SER A 18 -5.80 -11.23 1.40
C SER A 18 -5.84 -11.09 -0.11
N GLY A 19 -7.03 -11.02 -0.72
CA GLY A 19 -7.18 -10.84 -2.18
C GLY A 19 -6.62 -9.50 -2.67
N TYR A 20 -6.90 -8.42 -1.93
CA TYR A 20 -6.34 -7.10 -2.24
C TYR A 20 -4.81 -7.11 -2.12
N SER A 21 -4.26 -7.65 -1.04
CA SER A 21 -2.81 -7.78 -0.85
C SER A 21 -2.18 -8.58 -1.98
N ALA A 22 -2.75 -9.74 -2.36
CA ALA A 22 -2.26 -10.55 -3.46
C ALA A 22 -2.19 -9.75 -4.77
N SER A 23 -3.24 -8.97 -5.10
CA SER A 23 -3.26 -8.12 -6.29
C SER A 23 -2.17 -7.04 -6.27
N LYS A 24 -1.97 -6.41 -5.11
CA LYS A 24 -0.99 -5.32 -4.98
C LYS A 24 0.46 -5.81 -4.87
N PHE A 25 0.71 -6.99 -4.28
CA PHE A 25 2.01 -7.67 -4.35
C PHE A 25 2.32 -8.08 -5.80
N GLY A 26 1.34 -8.66 -6.51
CA GLY A 26 1.49 -8.99 -7.93
C GLY A 26 1.85 -7.76 -8.78
N LEU A 27 1.14 -6.64 -8.59
CA LEU A 27 1.44 -5.39 -9.29
C LEU A 27 2.85 -4.86 -8.97
N ARG A 28 3.30 -4.98 -7.73
CA ARG A 28 4.65 -4.59 -7.35
C ARG A 28 5.69 -5.45 -8.06
N GLY A 29 5.56 -6.78 -7.98
CA GLY A 29 6.47 -7.72 -8.64
C GLY A 29 6.49 -7.52 -10.16
N PHE A 30 5.31 -7.35 -10.78
CA PHE A 30 5.18 -7.01 -12.19
C PHE A 30 5.95 -5.72 -12.53
N THR A 31 5.77 -4.66 -11.73
CA THR A 31 6.45 -3.39 -11.98
C THR A 31 7.96 -3.51 -11.88
N GLU A 32 8.45 -4.30 -10.92
CA GLU A 32 9.89 -4.55 -10.76
C GLU A 32 10.48 -5.33 -11.93
N ALA A 33 9.79 -6.37 -12.42
CA ALA A 33 10.18 -7.15 -13.56
C ALA A 33 10.20 -6.30 -14.83
N LEU A 34 9.08 -5.62 -15.11
CA LEU A 34 8.93 -4.77 -16.30
C LEU A 34 10.00 -3.66 -16.34
N LYS A 35 10.32 -3.06 -15.18
CA LYS A 35 11.39 -2.05 -15.11
C LYS A 35 12.75 -2.63 -15.49
N ARG A 36 13.05 -3.89 -15.12
CA ARG A 36 14.30 -4.56 -15.45
C ARG A 36 14.34 -4.96 -16.91
N GLU A 37 13.23 -5.47 -17.45
CA GLU A 37 13.08 -5.83 -18.87
C GLU A 37 13.28 -4.64 -19.80
N LEU A 38 12.82 -3.45 -19.39
CA LEU A 38 12.92 -2.22 -20.18
C LEU A 38 14.13 -1.34 -19.83
N SER A 39 15.13 -1.91 -19.14
CA SER A 39 16.29 -1.15 -18.65
C SER A 39 17.17 -0.57 -19.76
N ASP A 40 17.15 -1.16 -20.94
CA ASP A 40 17.86 -0.75 -22.15
C ASP A 40 17.00 0.12 -23.10
N SER A 41 15.81 0.48 -22.70
CA SER A 41 14.87 1.28 -23.49
C SER A 41 14.70 2.69 -22.92
N ALA A 42 14.06 3.57 -23.70
CA ALA A 42 13.69 4.92 -23.26
C ALA A 42 12.44 4.92 -22.33
N VAL A 43 11.85 3.76 -22.04
CA VAL A 43 10.62 3.66 -21.23
C VAL A 43 10.96 3.70 -19.75
N GLN A 44 10.44 4.71 -19.06
CA GLN A 44 10.55 4.83 -17.61
C GLN A 44 9.37 4.09 -16.95
N VAL A 45 9.67 3.21 -15.98
CA VAL A 45 8.67 2.46 -15.19
C VAL A 45 8.79 2.84 -13.73
N LEU A 46 7.71 3.42 -13.18
CA LEU A 46 7.64 3.91 -11.81
C LEU A 46 6.61 3.12 -11.00
N TYR A 47 6.91 2.92 -9.72
CA TYR A 47 6.00 2.33 -8.74
C TYR A 47 5.67 3.36 -7.65
N PHE A 48 4.39 3.64 -7.45
CA PHE A 48 3.89 4.53 -6.42
C PHE A 48 3.02 3.77 -5.43
N ALA A 49 3.29 3.87 -4.15
CA ALA A 49 2.58 3.13 -3.10
C ALA A 49 2.06 4.09 -2.01
N PRO A 50 0.80 4.53 -2.09
CA PRO A 50 0.17 5.27 -1.01
C PRO A 50 -0.21 4.34 0.14
N ARG A 51 -0.38 4.94 1.34
CA ARG A 51 -1.14 4.32 2.43
C ARG A 51 -2.65 4.53 2.20
N ALA A 52 -3.47 4.29 3.22
CA ALA A 52 -4.89 4.56 3.14
C ALA A 52 -5.15 6.00 2.64
N THR A 53 -6.01 6.12 1.64
CA THR A 53 -6.42 7.40 1.07
C THR A 53 -7.90 7.61 1.33
N ASP A 54 -8.27 8.79 1.79
CA ASP A 54 -9.65 9.13 2.11
C ASP A 54 -10.45 9.36 0.82
N THR A 55 -11.13 8.30 0.38
CA THR A 55 -11.91 8.28 -0.87
C THR A 55 -13.21 7.52 -0.69
N ALA A 56 -14.20 7.82 -1.54
CA ALA A 56 -15.50 7.14 -1.55
C ALA A 56 -15.45 5.65 -1.88
N ILE A 57 -14.28 5.11 -2.30
CA ILE A 57 -14.11 3.67 -2.54
C ILE A 57 -13.99 2.87 -1.23
N ASN A 58 -13.65 3.53 -0.12
CA ASN A 58 -13.56 2.89 1.17
C ASN A 58 -14.97 2.70 1.73
N SER A 59 -15.32 1.45 2.10
CA SER A 59 -16.56 1.20 2.82
C SER A 59 -16.53 1.84 4.21
N ASP A 60 -17.71 2.13 4.76
CA ASP A 60 -17.83 2.67 6.12
C ASP A 60 -17.14 1.77 7.16
N ALA A 61 -17.21 0.45 6.98
CA ALA A 61 -16.53 -0.52 7.83
C ALA A 61 -14.99 -0.36 7.79
N VAL A 62 -14.41 -0.13 6.62
CA VAL A 62 -12.96 0.11 6.47
C VAL A 62 -12.56 1.44 7.11
N VAL A 63 -13.38 2.48 6.93
CA VAL A 63 -13.15 3.79 7.56
C VAL A 63 -13.18 3.67 9.08
N ALA A 64 -14.20 3.01 9.63
CA ALA A 64 -14.35 2.79 11.07
C ALA A 64 -13.21 1.94 11.65
N MET A 65 -12.80 0.87 10.94
CA MET A 65 -11.66 0.04 11.31
C MET A 65 -10.37 0.85 11.39
N ASN A 66 -10.07 1.63 10.36
CA ASN A 66 -8.86 2.47 10.33
C ASN A 66 -8.85 3.46 11.50
N ARG A 67 -10.00 4.05 11.81
CA ARG A 67 -10.14 4.98 12.95
C ARG A 67 -9.86 4.29 14.28
N GLU A 68 -10.44 3.11 14.51
CA GLU A 68 -10.25 2.35 15.75
C GLU A 68 -8.80 1.86 15.91
N LEU A 69 -8.15 1.47 14.81
CA LEU A 69 -6.76 1.04 14.81
C LEU A 69 -5.74 2.19 14.86
N GLY A 70 -6.20 3.45 14.82
CA GLY A 70 -5.34 4.63 14.76
C GLY A 70 -4.54 4.74 13.45
N ASN A 71 -4.99 4.07 12.38
CA ASN A 71 -4.37 4.19 11.08
C ASN A 71 -4.70 5.56 10.48
N GLN A 72 -3.69 6.23 9.94
CA GLN A 72 -3.87 7.51 9.28
C GLN A 72 -4.26 7.33 7.81
N SER A 73 -5.09 8.23 7.31
CA SER A 73 -5.43 8.36 5.89
C SER A 73 -4.91 9.69 5.34
N ASP A 74 -4.49 9.66 4.08
CA ASP A 74 -4.08 10.88 3.37
C ASP A 74 -5.23 11.39 2.49
N SER A 75 -5.31 12.71 2.29
CA SER A 75 -6.26 13.28 1.34
C SER A 75 -5.86 12.92 -0.10
N PRO A 76 -6.84 12.78 -1.02
CA PRO A 76 -6.54 12.55 -2.44
C PRO A 76 -5.61 13.60 -3.04
N ALA A 77 -5.74 14.86 -2.62
CA ALA A 77 -4.90 15.95 -3.08
C ALA A 77 -3.42 15.77 -2.69
N LEU A 78 -3.16 15.33 -1.44
CA LEU A 78 -1.81 15.03 -0.97
C LEU A 78 -1.20 13.87 -1.76
N VAL A 79 -1.97 12.80 -1.97
CA VAL A 79 -1.53 11.63 -2.73
C VAL A 79 -1.23 12.00 -4.18
N ALA A 80 -2.08 12.79 -4.83
CA ALA A 80 -1.87 13.26 -6.18
C ALA A 80 -0.62 14.16 -6.29
N ALA A 81 -0.43 15.09 -5.38
CA ALA A 81 0.77 15.95 -5.36
C ALA A 81 2.06 15.14 -5.20
N ALA A 82 2.05 14.12 -4.32
CA ALA A 82 3.18 13.23 -4.14
C ALA A 82 3.50 12.42 -5.41
N LEU A 83 2.47 11.96 -6.13
CA LEU A 83 2.63 11.25 -7.40
C LEU A 83 3.22 12.16 -8.48
N VAL A 84 2.69 13.38 -8.62
CA VAL A 84 3.23 14.37 -9.58
C VAL A 84 4.70 14.66 -9.30
N GLN A 85 5.05 14.87 -8.05
CA GLN A 85 6.44 15.07 -7.64
C GLN A 85 7.33 13.87 -7.99
N GLN A 86 6.85 12.63 -7.77
CA GLN A 86 7.58 11.42 -8.17
C GLN A 86 7.85 11.38 -9.67
N ILE A 87 6.84 11.71 -10.48
CA ILE A 87 6.94 11.76 -11.93
C ILE A 87 7.98 12.80 -12.37
N GLN A 88 7.92 14.00 -11.81
CA GLN A 88 8.87 15.10 -12.12
C GLN A 88 10.31 14.73 -11.75
N GLN A 89 10.50 14.01 -10.65
CA GLN A 89 11.81 13.58 -10.17
C GLN A 89 12.28 12.28 -10.81
N ASN A 90 11.48 11.66 -11.66
CA ASN A 90 11.73 10.32 -12.23
C ASN A 90 12.14 9.28 -11.16
N GLN A 91 11.54 9.35 -9.98
CA GLN A 91 11.86 8.48 -8.87
C GLN A 91 11.25 7.09 -9.08
N ALA A 92 12.07 6.06 -9.27
CA ALA A 92 11.63 4.72 -9.65
C ALA A 92 10.61 4.09 -8.69
N ARG A 93 10.74 4.35 -7.37
CA ARG A 93 9.83 3.83 -6.34
C ARG A 93 9.58 4.90 -5.29
N ARG A 94 8.32 5.08 -4.94
CA ARG A 94 7.93 5.97 -3.84
C ARG A 94 6.83 5.33 -3.01
N PHE A 95 7.09 5.26 -1.73
CA PHE A 95 6.09 4.96 -0.70
C PHE A 95 5.77 6.26 0.02
N ILE A 96 4.52 6.52 0.32
CA ILE A 96 4.12 7.68 1.12
C ILE A 96 3.43 7.23 2.40
N GLY A 97 3.52 8.09 3.41
CA GLY A 97 2.99 7.83 4.75
C GLY A 97 4.06 7.34 5.73
N TRP A 98 4.06 7.94 6.89
CA TRP A 98 4.80 7.49 8.06
C TRP A 98 3.76 7.03 9.10
N PRO A 99 3.87 5.85 9.71
CA PRO A 99 5.04 4.97 9.78
C PRO A 99 5.07 3.84 8.72
N GLU A 100 4.16 3.82 7.74
CA GLU A 100 4.03 2.71 6.78
C GLU A 100 5.32 2.45 6.00
N GLN A 101 6.06 3.49 5.64
CA GLN A 101 7.36 3.34 4.97
C GLN A 101 8.36 2.53 5.81
N LEU A 102 8.37 2.73 7.13
CA LEU A 102 9.22 1.97 8.04
C LEU A 102 8.74 0.52 8.13
N PHE A 103 7.43 0.29 8.29
CA PHE A 103 6.86 -1.05 8.37
C PHE A 103 7.12 -1.88 7.11
N VAL A 104 7.06 -1.28 5.93
CA VAL A 104 7.43 -1.95 4.67
C VAL A 104 8.87 -2.46 4.71
N ARG A 105 9.81 -1.66 5.21
CA ARG A 105 11.22 -2.05 5.34
C ARG A 105 11.42 -3.13 6.40
N VAL A 106 10.78 -2.96 7.55
CA VAL A 106 10.83 -3.95 8.65
C VAL A 106 10.24 -5.28 8.18
N ASN A 107 9.10 -5.27 7.49
CA ASN A 107 8.50 -6.49 6.96
C ASN A 107 9.39 -7.22 5.95
N ALA A 108 10.17 -6.49 5.17
CA ALA A 108 11.08 -7.10 4.20
C ALA A 108 12.28 -7.82 4.86
N VAL A 109 12.69 -7.42 6.05
CA VAL A 109 13.90 -7.95 6.74
C VAL A 109 13.54 -8.81 7.94
N LEU A 110 12.53 -8.40 8.70
CA LEU A 110 12.12 -9.00 9.97
C LEU A 110 10.58 -9.19 10.01
N PRO A 111 9.98 -10.00 9.12
CA PRO A 111 8.53 -10.13 9.01
C PRO A 111 7.87 -10.58 10.31
N GLY A 112 8.52 -11.39 11.12
CA GLY A 112 7.99 -11.83 12.41
C GLY A 112 7.67 -10.72 13.42
N ILE A 113 8.29 -9.55 13.29
CA ILE A 113 7.94 -8.37 14.10
C ILE A 113 6.59 -7.81 13.65
N VAL A 114 6.39 -7.71 12.33
CA VAL A 114 5.14 -7.22 11.74
C VAL A 114 4.01 -8.23 12.01
N ASP A 115 4.28 -9.53 11.91
CA ASP A 115 3.32 -10.59 12.22
C ASP A 115 2.78 -10.46 13.66
N LYS A 116 3.65 -10.26 14.64
CA LYS A 116 3.25 -10.04 16.04
C LYS A 116 2.42 -8.77 16.21
N ALA A 117 2.82 -7.68 15.57
CA ALA A 117 2.10 -6.42 15.64
C ALA A 117 0.71 -6.51 15.01
N LEU A 118 0.57 -7.23 13.90
CA LEU A 118 -0.72 -7.44 13.23
C LEU A 118 -1.58 -8.46 13.98
N ALA A 119 -0.99 -9.49 14.60
CA ALA A 119 -1.72 -10.44 15.44
C ALA A 119 -2.42 -9.74 16.61
N ALA A 120 -1.80 -8.75 17.23
CA ALA A 120 -2.41 -7.95 18.30
C ALA A 120 -3.63 -7.15 17.83
N LYS A 121 -3.72 -6.81 16.54
CA LYS A 121 -4.84 -6.09 15.93
C LYS A 121 -5.94 -7.00 15.35
N LEU A 122 -5.70 -8.31 15.31
CA LEU A 122 -6.53 -9.26 14.58
C LEU A 122 -7.99 -9.31 15.04
N ALA A 123 -8.25 -9.17 16.34
CA ALA A 123 -9.61 -9.18 16.90
C ALA A 123 -10.45 -8.01 16.34
N VAL A 124 -9.85 -6.82 16.29
CA VAL A 124 -10.50 -5.63 15.72
C VAL A 124 -10.74 -5.82 14.22
N ILE A 125 -9.71 -6.24 13.48
CA ILE A 125 -9.80 -6.44 12.02
C ILE A 125 -10.90 -7.44 11.68
N ARG A 126 -10.99 -8.58 12.36
CA ARG A 126 -12.03 -9.60 12.14
C ARG A 126 -13.45 -9.07 12.35
N ARG A 127 -13.68 -8.25 13.37
CA ARG A 127 -14.97 -7.66 13.63
C ARG A 127 -15.47 -6.84 12.44
N TYR A 128 -14.61 -6.00 11.86
CA TYR A 128 -14.97 -5.19 10.71
C TYR A 128 -15.04 -5.97 9.39
N ALA A 129 -14.19 -6.99 9.21
CA ALA A 129 -14.25 -7.85 8.04
C ALA A 129 -15.57 -8.63 7.96
N GLN A 130 -16.16 -9.02 9.09
CA GLN A 130 -17.49 -9.66 9.13
C GLN A 130 -18.62 -8.69 8.78
N LEU A 131 -18.50 -7.41 9.12
CA LEU A 131 -19.49 -6.36 8.78
C LEU A 131 -19.44 -5.96 7.29
N SER A 132 -18.39 -6.33 6.59
CA SER A 132 -18.19 -6.00 5.15
C SER A 132 -18.65 -7.13 4.22
N GLN A 133 -19.16 -8.24 4.77
CA GLN A 133 -19.75 -9.31 3.97
C GLN A 133 -21.23 -8.99 3.70
N PRO A 134 -21.71 -9.12 2.43
CA PRO A 134 -23.12 -8.89 2.09
C PRO A 134 -24.06 -9.88 2.78
#